data_309ff9fc6de0477c103491163b330955
#
_entry.id   309ff9fc6de0477c103491163b330955
#
_cell.length_a   1.000
_cell.length_b   1.000
_cell.length_c   1.000
_cell.angle_alpha   90.00
_cell.angle_beta   90.00
_cell.angle_gamma   90.00
#
_symmetry.space_group_name_H-M   'P 1'
#
loop_
_entity.id
_entity.type
_entity.pdbx_description
1 polymer ?
#
loop_
_entity_poly.entity_id
_entity_poly.type
_entity_poly.pdbx_seq_one_letter_code
_entity_poly.pdbx_strand_id
1 'polypeptide(L)'
;MRKVINIDKDWKFSKEVSSVPSTFPSDWESIDLPYTFNGDDGQDGGNDYYRGKGYFAKSLAKSDMPDGEEVYLQLDGVNSTGTVYFNGKEICVHDGGYSTFRVKLDDIKDENLLVVVADNSPNDYVYPQVADFTFYGGIYRDVSLIGVGKNHFDLDFYGAPGIAVTPEISGDDAKITVDAYCDGEVEFEISDGNEVVARAKASGKNPSAKLEIKDVHLWDGVDDPFLYTAVAKLIVDGEAVDEVKTRFGCRTFEIDAQKGFILNGREYPLRGVSRHQDRPHIGNALLPEHHKEDMDLICEMGANTIRLAHYQHAQYFYDLCD
;
A
#
# COMPACT_ATOMS: atom_id res chain seq x y z
N MET A 1 -10.15 18.83 -0.24
CA MET A 1 -10.29 17.40 -0.61
C MET A 1 -8.95 16.85 -1.03
N ARG A 2 -8.59 15.65 -0.56
CA ARG A 2 -7.35 14.93 -0.89
C ARG A 2 -7.19 14.75 -2.41
N LYS A 3 -5.97 14.95 -2.91
CA LYS A 3 -5.60 14.65 -4.31
C LYS A 3 -4.38 13.74 -4.30
N VAL A 4 -4.38 12.71 -5.15
CA VAL A 4 -3.27 11.77 -5.30
C VAL A 4 -2.81 11.79 -6.75
N ILE A 5 -1.50 11.95 -6.96
CA ILE A 5 -0.87 11.94 -8.28
C ILE A 5 0.23 10.88 -8.29
N ASN A 6 0.10 9.89 -9.17
CA ASN A 6 1.18 8.92 -9.41
C ASN A 6 2.34 9.62 -10.14
N ILE A 7 3.57 9.36 -9.70
CA ILE A 7 4.78 9.96 -10.25
C ILE A 7 5.82 8.93 -10.72
N ASP A 8 5.40 7.74 -11.12
CA ASP A 8 6.27 6.63 -11.50
C ASP A 8 7.08 6.85 -12.78
N LYS A 9 6.67 7.79 -13.63
CA LYS A 9 7.33 8.05 -14.92
C LYS A 9 8.55 8.97 -14.78
N ASP A 10 9.47 8.88 -15.74
CA ASP A 10 10.59 9.82 -15.94
C ASP A 10 11.53 9.95 -14.73
N TRP A 11 11.95 8.85 -14.16
CA TRP A 11 13.00 8.82 -13.14
C TRP A 11 14.38 8.63 -13.77
N LYS A 12 15.40 9.01 -13.01
CA LYS A 12 16.82 8.74 -13.30
C LYS A 12 17.39 7.80 -12.26
N PHE A 13 18.19 6.83 -12.71
CA PHE A 13 18.76 5.79 -11.85
C PHE A 13 20.27 5.65 -12.05
N SER A 14 21.00 5.39 -10.95
CA SER A 14 22.40 4.94 -10.99
C SER A 14 22.78 4.17 -9.73
N LYS A 15 23.66 3.17 -9.90
CA LYS A 15 24.36 2.46 -8.80
C LYS A 15 25.74 3.09 -8.50
N GLU A 16 26.33 3.77 -9.49
CA GLU A 16 27.69 4.29 -9.44
C GLU A 16 27.72 5.74 -8.96
N VAL A 17 27.35 5.96 -7.70
CA VAL A 17 27.24 7.30 -7.12
C VAL A 17 28.02 7.38 -5.82
N SER A 18 28.90 8.38 -5.73
CA SER A 18 29.70 8.63 -4.53
C SER A 18 29.00 9.49 -3.48
N SER A 19 27.99 10.27 -3.90
CA SER A 19 27.21 11.14 -3.02
C SER A 19 25.85 11.46 -3.62
N VAL A 20 24.89 11.82 -2.79
CA VAL A 20 23.55 12.27 -3.24
C VAL A 20 23.72 13.50 -4.14
N PRO A 21 23.12 13.50 -5.35
CA PRO A 21 23.25 14.63 -6.28
C PRO A 21 22.57 15.89 -5.73
N SER A 22 23.21 17.04 -5.94
CA SER A 22 22.65 18.35 -5.57
C SER A 22 21.87 19.02 -6.71
N THR A 23 21.97 18.47 -7.92
CA THR A 23 21.24 18.89 -9.12
C THR A 23 20.69 17.66 -9.85
N PHE A 24 19.67 17.84 -10.67
CA PHE A 24 19.07 16.74 -11.42
C PHE A 24 20.09 16.08 -12.35
N PRO A 25 20.37 14.76 -12.19
CA PRO A 25 21.41 14.06 -12.93
C PRO A 25 20.87 13.57 -14.29
N SER A 26 20.85 14.43 -15.28
CA SER A 26 20.29 14.16 -16.61
C SER A 26 21.00 13.04 -17.39
N ASP A 27 22.26 12.73 -17.03
CA ASP A 27 23.13 11.72 -17.63
C ASP A 27 22.92 10.30 -17.07
N TRP A 28 22.17 10.15 -15.96
CA TRP A 28 21.81 8.85 -15.42
C TRP A 28 20.82 8.10 -16.32
N GLU A 29 20.74 6.80 -16.16
CA GLU A 29 19.77 5.95 -16.86
C GLU A 29 18.34 6.47 -16.67
N SER A 30 17.55 6.50 -17.76
CA SER A 30 16.13 6.83 -17.69
C SER A 30 15.32 5.57 -17.42
N ILE A 31 14.53 5.59 -16.38
CA ILE A 31 13.68 4.49 -15.98
C ILE A 31 12.28 4.97 -15.61
N ASP A 32 11.33 4.04 -15.62
CA ASP A 32 10.03 4.18 -14.98
C ASP A 32 9.95 3.25 -13.77
N LEU A 33 9.13 3.61 -12.79
CA LEU A 33 8.80 2.75 -11.66
C LEU A 33 7.57 1.89 -12.00
N PRO A 34 7.41 0.74 -11.36
CA PRO A 34 8.31 0.09 -10.41
C PRO A 34 9.62 -0.39 -11.06
N TYR A 35 10.72 -0.35 -10.32
CA TYR A 35 12.05 -0.73 -10.82
C TYR A 35 12.87 -1.44 -9.75
N THR A 36 13.53 -2.53 -10.13
CA THR A 36 14.58 -3.18 -9.34
C THR A 36 15.89 -3.23 -10.11
N PHE A 37 16.97 -3.00 -9.41
CA PHE A 37 18.31 -3.13 -10.00
C PHE A 37 18.87 -4.57 -9.96
N ASN A 38 18.06 -5.54 -9.50
CA ASN A 38 18.37 -6.96 -9.46
C ASN A 38 17.48 -7.79 -10.41
N GLY A 39 16.95 -7.18 -11.45
CA GLY A 39 16.05 -7.87 -12.39
C GLY A 39 16.70 -9.06 -13.08
N ASP A 40 17.98 -8.95 -13.44
CA ASP A 40 18.73 -10.00 -14.10
C ASP A 40 19.61 -10.80 -13.14
N ASP A 41 20.44 -10.14 -12.33
CA ASP A 41 21.41 -10.79 -11.43
C ASP A 41 20.78 -11.51 -10.23
N GLY A 42 19.51 -11.21 -9.91
CA GLY A 42 18.75 -11.86 -8.85
C GLY A 42 18.01 -13.12 -9.29
N GLN A 43 18.13 -13.58 -10.52
CA GLN A 43 17.32 -14.67 -11.11
C GLN A 43 18.10 -15.96 -11.43
N ASP A 44 19.42 -15.96 -11.27
CA ASP A 44 20.28 -17.12 -11.64
C ASP A 44 20.36 -18.21 -10.58
N GLY A 45 19.66 -18.02 -9.43
CA GLY A 45 19.65 -18.95 -8.30
C GLY A 45 20.88 -18.84 -7.39
N GLY A 46 21.78 -17.89 -7.68
CA GLY A 46 22.93 -17.57 -6.83
C GLY A 46 22.57 -16.65 -5.66
N ASN A 47 23.54 -16.43 -4.77
CA ASN A 47 23.46 -15.43 -3.71
C ASN A 47 24.46 -14.29 -3.92
N ASP A 48 24.95 -14.14 -5.13
CA ASP A 48 26.00 -13.20 -5.53
C ASP A 48 25.47 -11.97 -6.28
N TYR A 49 24.13 -11.78 -6.29
CA TYR A 49 23.51 -10.58 -6.83
C TYR A 49 23.96 -9.31 -6.09
N TYR A 50 23.88 -8.17 -6.77
CA TYR A 50 24.30 -6.88 -6.20
C TYR A 50 23.53 -6.57 -4.91
N ARG A 51 24.28 -6.32 -3.84
CA ARG A 51 23.79 -5.87 -2.54
C ARG A 51 24.45 -4.52 -2.22
N GLY A 52 23.65 -3.44 -2.25
CA GLY A 52 24.19 -2.09 -2.10
C GLY A 52 23.14 -1.02 -2.42
N LYS A 53 23.63 0.19 -2.64
CA LYS A 53 22.79 1.37 -2.86
C LYS A 53 22.45 1.58 -4.34
N GLY A 54 21.16 1.80 -4.60
CA GLY A 54 20.66 2.34 -5.85
C GLY A 54 20.07 3.74 -5.62
N TYR A 55 20.43 4.69 -6.47
CA TYR A 55 20.02 6.09 -6.37
C TYR A 55 19.00 6.40 -7.44
N PHE A 56 17.85 6.89 -7.03
CA PHE A 56 16.73 7.26 -7.87
C PHE A 56 16.50 8.76 -7.75
N ALA A 57 16.49 9.49 -8.86
CA ALA A 57 16.31 10.93 -8.87
C ALA A 57 15.15 11.35 -9.77
N LYS A 58 14.36 12.31 -9.30
CA LYS A 58 13.25 12.90 -10.06
C LYS A 58 13.23 14.41 -9.89
N SER A 59 13.06 15.12 -11.00
CA SER A 59 12.73 16.55 -10.99
C SER A 59 11.23 16.72 -10.83
N LEU A 60 10.80 17.61 -9.92
CA LEU A 60 9.40 17.90 -9.63
C LEU A 60 9.16 19.40 -9.72
N ALA A 61 8.48 19.85 -10.75
CA ALA A 61 7.99 21.22 -10.79
C ALA A 61 6.83 21.39 -9.81
N LYS A 62 6.75 22.53 -9.16
CA LYS A 62 5.63 22.85 -8.25
C LYS A 62 4.27 22.77 -8.94
N SER A 63 4.22 23.12 -10.22
CA SER A 63 3.00 23.05 -11.05
C SER A 63 2.47 21.62 -11.22
N ASP A 64 3.32 20.61 -11.09
CA ASP A 64 3.00 19.20 -11.28
C ASP A 64 2.62 18.51 -9.96
N MET A 65 2.72 19.23 -8.84
CA MET A 65 2.33 18.74 -7.53
C MET A 65 0.81 18.85 -7.30
N PRO A 66 0.23 17.98 -6.47
CA PRO A 66 -1.18 18.12 -6.12
C PRO A 66 -1.42 19.41 -5.33
N ASP A 67 -2.57 20.06 -5.59
CA ASP A 67 -3.02 21.17 -4.76
C ASP A 67 -3.23 20.68 -3.31
N GLY A 68 -2.84 21.51 -2.35
CA GLY A 68 -3.00 21.24 -0.92
C GLY A 68 -2.20 22.23 -0.09
N GLU A 69 -2.52 22.33 1.20
CA GLU A 69 -1.68 23.07 2.17
C GLU A 69 -0.46 22.25 2.58
N GLU A 70 -0.57 20.94 2.49
CA GLU A 70 0.48 19.97 2.77
C GLU A 70 0.59 18.96 1.63
N VAL A 71 1.81 18.60 1.29
CA VAL A 71 2.11 17.58 0.27
C VAL A 71 2.96 16.48 0.93
N TYR A 72 2.53 15.24 0.72
CA TYR A 72 3.24 14.05 1.18
C TYR A 72 3.72 13.23 -0.01
N LEU A 73 4.91 12.68 0.11
CA LEU A 73 5.41 11.62 -0.76
C LEU A 73 5.00 10.28 -0.15
N GLN A 74 4.35 9.41 -0.92
CA GLN A 74 4.08 8.03 -0.57
C GLN A 74 4.94 7.11 -1.42
N LEU A 75 5.59 6.14 -0.77
CA LEU A 75 6.33 5.06 -1.40
C LEU A 75 5.74 3.73 -0.93
N ASP A 76 5.27 2.91 -1.86
CA ASP A 76 4.57 1.66 -1.55
C ASP A 76 5.53 0.47 -1.34
N GLY A 77 6.81 0.63 -1.67
CA GLY A 77 7.83 -0.35 -1.38
C GLY A 77 9.23 0.07 -1.86
N VAL A 78 10.17 0.18 -0.91
CA VAL A 78 11.58 0.47 -1.17
C VAL A 78 12.43 -0.51 -0.37
N ASN A 79 13.09 -1.43 -1.04
CA ASN A 79 13.78 -2.52 -0.34
C ASN A 79 15.31 -2.31 -0.28
N SER A 80 15.92 -2.53 0.87
CA SER A 80 15.40 -2.89 2.21
C SER A 80 15.25 -1.67 3.10
N THR A 81 16.13 -0.68 2.92
CA THR A 81 16.13 0.63 3.57
C THR A 81 15.97 1.71 2.52
N GLY A 82 14.98 2.56 2.70
CA GLY A 82 14.72 3.72 1.85
C GLY A 82 15.15 5.00 2.54
N THR A 83 16.09 5.77 1.95
CA THR A 83 16.43 7.11 2.43
C THR A 83 15.94 8.15 1.44
N VAL A 84 15.13 9.08 1.91
CA VAL A 84 14.53 10.14 1.07
C VAL A 84 15.23 11.47 1.29
N TYR A 85 15.68 12.07 0.20
CA TYR A 85 16.22 13.42 0.17
C TYR A 85 15.32 14.33 -0.66
N PHE A 86 15.00 15.50 -0.13
CA PHE A 86 14.26 16.52 -0.84
C PHE A 86 15.02 17.83 -0.83
N ASN A 87 15.31 18.38 -2.01
CA ASN A 87 16.13 19.58 -2.21
C ASN A 87 17.50 19.50 -1.51
N GLY A 88 18.12 18.31 -1.49
CA GLY A 88 19.42 18.05 -0.89
C GLY A 88 19.40 17.78 0.63
N LYS A 89 18.24 17.86 1.28
CA LYS A 89 18.07 17.55 2.69
C LYS A 89 17.51 16.15 2.88
N GLU A 90 18.12 15.34 3.75
CA GLU A 90 17.55 14.07 4.20
C GLU A 90 16.31 14.36 5.05
N ILE A 91 15.17 13.78 4.67
CA ILE A 91 13.88 14.02 5.32
C ILE A 91 13.27 12.75 5.92
N CYS A 92 13.70 11.56 5.49
CA CYS A 92 13.19 10.30 6.00
C CYS A 92 14.20 9.18 5.79
N VAL A 93 14.29 8.26 6.76
CA VAL A 93 14.88 6.94 6.61
C VAL A 93 13.84 5.94 7.04
N HIS A 94 13.53 4.97 6.17
CA HIS A 94 12.57 3.92 6.44
C HIS A 94 13.23 2.55 6.30
N ASP A 95 13.20 1.78 7.38
CA ASP A 95 13.65 0.40 7.42
C ASP A 95 12.47 -0.56 7.29
N GLY A 96 12.53 -1.46 6.32
CA GLY A 96 11.47 -2.44 6.06
C GLY A 96 10.94 -2.36 4.63
N GLY A 97 11.44 -3.21 3.75
CA GLY A 97 11.25 -3.10 2.30
C GLY A 97 9.84 -3.37 1.77
N TYR A 98 8.90 -3.88 2.58
CA TYR A 98 7.62 -4.40 2.09
C TYR A 98 6.40 -3.59 2.57
N SER A 99 6.62 -2.50 3.27
CA SER A 99 5.56 -1.64 3.81
C SER A 99 5.54 -0.28 3.13
N THR A 100 4.32 0.26 2.95
CA THR A 100 4.11 1.64 2.52
C THR A 100 4.53 2.60 3.61
N PHE A 101 5.23 3.66 3.24
CA PHE A 101 5.53 4.78 4.12
C PHE A 101 5.30 6.11 3.44
N ARG A 102 5.09 7.15 4.25
CA ARG A 102 4.84 8.51 3.79
C ARG A 102 5.76 9.48 4.47
N VAL A 103 6.11 10.55 3.79
CA VAL A 103 6.91 11.64 4.33
C VAL A 103 6.42 12.97 3.80
N LYS A 104 6.25 13.94 4.69
CA LYS A 104 5.84 15.30 4.32
C LYS A 104 6.97 16.00 3.58
N LEU A 105 6.62 16.67 2.48
CA LEU A 105 7.54 17.51 1.71
C LEU A 105 7.42 18.97 2.19
N ASP A 106 8.42 19.43 2.89
CA ASP A 106 8.54 20.83 3.31
C ASP A 106 9.44 21.62 2.34
N ASP A 107 9.40 22.94 2.40
CA ASP A 107 10.25 23.85 1.62
C ASP A 107 10.14 23.63 0.08
N ILE A 108 8.90 23.45 -0.41
CA ILE A 108 8.62 23.28 -1.83
C ILE A 108 8.96 24.56 -2.60
N LYS A 109 9.83 24.43 -3.61
CA LYS A 109 10.28 25.49 -4.53
C LYS A 109 9.56 25.36 -5.88
N ASP A 110 9.81 26.29 -6.80
CA ASP A 110 9.27 26.19 -8.17
C ASP A 110 9.79 24.93 -8.88
N GLU A 111 11.10 24.60 -8.68
CA GLU A 111 11.73 23.37 -9.13
C GLU A 111 12.34 22.64 -7.93
N ASN A 112 12.07 21.35 -7.83
CA ASN A 112 12.52 20.51 -6.72
C ASN A 112 13.26 19.27 -7.22
N LEU A 113 14.22 18.83 -6.43
CA LEU A 113 14.92 17.58 -6.63
C LEU A 113 14.53 16.59 -5.53
N LEU A 114 13.87 15.51 -5.92
CA LEU A 114 13.62 14.34 -5.10
C LEU A 114 14.68 13.28 -5.40
N VAL A 115 15.33 12.77 -4.36
CA VAL A 115 16.24 11.62 -4.47
C VAL A 115 15.84 10.58 -3.45
N VAL A 116 15.67 9.35 -3.91
CA VAL A 116 15.44 8.18 -3.05
C VAL A 116 16.62 7.23 -3.20
N VAL A 117 17.20 6.85 -2.09
CA VAL A 117 18.27 5.83 -2.06
C VAL A 117 17.66 4.54 -1.53
N ALA A 118 17.62 3.52 -2.37
CA ALA A 118 17.23 2.17 -1.96
C ALA A 118 18.51 1.37 -1.68
N ASP A 119 18.62 0.81 -0.48
CA ASP A 119 19.79 0.04 -0.04
C ASP A 119 19.36 -1.36 0.39
N ASN A 120 19.78 -2.39 -0.37
CA ASN A 120 19.54 -3.80 -0.04
C ASN A 120 20.78 -4.49 0.57
N SER A 121 21.76 -3.73 1.04
CA SER A 121 22.89 -4.26 1.82
C SER A 121 22.40 -5.06 3.03
N PRO A 122 23.18 -6.03 3.52
CA PRO A 122 22.87 -6.70 4.78
C PRO A 122 22.61 -5.70 5.91
N ASN A 123 21.46 -5.81 6.58
CA ASN A 123 21.00 -4.90 7.63
C ASN A 123 20.28 -5.69 8.72
N ASP A 124 20.81 -5.63 9.95
CA ASP A 124 20.28 -6.37 11.11
C ASP A 124 19.03 -5.70 11.74
N TYR A 125 18.67 -4.50 11.30
CA TYR A 125 17.51 -3.74 11.81
C TYR A 125 16.21 -3.99 11.06
N VAL A 126 16.29 -4.70 9.92
CA VAL A 126 15.10 -5.07 9.13
C VAL A 126 14.65 -6.51 9.48
N TYR A 127 14.48 -7.34 8.56
CA TYR A 127 14.17 -8.77 8.72
C TYR A 127 15.41 -9.59 8.40
N PRO A 128 15.48 -10.86 8.84
CA PRO A 128 16.57 -11.75 8.45
C PRO A 128 16.70 -11.86 6.94
N GLN A 129 17.89 -11.53 6.41
CA GLN A 129 18.16 -11.51 4.97
C GLN A 129 18.97 -12.73 4.53
N VAL A 130 18.65 -13.89 5.10
CA VAL A 130 19.19 -15.20 4.73
C VAL A 130 18.00 -16.12 4.49
N ALA A 131 17.66 -16.35 3.23
CA ALA A 131 16.54 -17.15 2.79
C ALA A 131 16.81 -17.73 1.40
N ASP A 132 15.92 -18.57 0.90
CA ASP A 132 15.95 -19.18 -0.43
C ASP A 132 15.27 -18.33 -1.51
N PHE A 133 15.20 -17.01 -1.31
CA PHE A 133 14.69 -16.04 -2.29
C PHE A 133 15.53 -14.77 -2.31
N THR A 134 15.47 -14.03 -3.41
CA THR A 134 16.25 -12.82 -3.63
C THR A 134 15.67 -11.62 -2.88
N PHE A 135 16.52 -10.88 -2.18
CA PHE A 135 16.17 -9.60 -1.56
C PHE A 135 16.41 -8.46 -2.56
N TYR A 136 15.52 -8.36 -3.53
CA TYR A 136 15.60 -7.38 -4.60
C TYR A 136 15.67 -5.96 -4.07
N GLY A 137 16.65 -5.18 -4.54
CA GLY A 137 16.77 -3.77 -4.19
C GLY A 137 16.12 -2.87 -5.23
N GLY A 138 15.54 -1.76 -4.78
CA GLY A 138 14.92 -0.77 -5.66
C GLY A 138 13.66 -0.15 -5.10
N ILE A 139 13.03 0.71 -5.91
CA ILE A 139 11.67 1.22 -5.71
C ILE A 139 10.76 0.33 -6.56
N TYR A 140 10.28 -0.74 -5.99
CA TYR A 140 9.64 -1.82 -6.74
C TYR A 140 8.10 -1.82 -6.66
N ARG A 141 7.53 -0.71 -6.17
CA ARG A 141 6.10 -0.40 -6.19
C ARG A 141 5.91 1.06 -6.50
N ASP A 142 4.66 1.47 -6.60
CA ASP A 142 4.27 2.81 -7.01
C ASP A 142 4.76 3.90 -6.04
N VAL A 143 4.97 5.08 -6.61
CA VAL A 143 5.27 6.32 -5.87
C VAL A 143 4.24 7.37 -6.23
N SER A 144 3.70 8.02 -5.20
CA SER A 144 2.67 9.04 -5.37
C SER A 144 2.93 10.28 -4.53
N LEU A 145 2.41 11.41 -5.00
CA LEU A 145 2.26 12.63 -4.21
C LEU A 145 0.83 12.75 -3.72
N ILE A 146 0.65 13.09 -2.45
CA ILE A 146 -0.65 13.28 -1.82
C ILE A 146 -0.75 14.72 -1.34
N GLY A 147 -1.67 15.50 -1.93
CA GLY A 147 -2.02 16.84 -1.47
C GLY A 147 -3.22 16.81 -0.54
N VAL A 148 -3.11 17.44 0.62
CA VAL A 148 -4.18 17.54 1.62
C VAL A 148 -4.29 18.95 2.17
N GLY A 149 -5.45 19.29 2.74
CA GLY A 149 -5.62 20.49 3.57
C GLY A 149 -4.96 20.29 4.93
N LYS A 150 -4.93 21.32 5.76
CA LYS A 150 -4.40 21.28 7.12
C LYS A 150 -5.12 20.28 8.02
N ASN A 151 -6.44 20.13 7.81
CA ASN A 151 -7.24 19.13 8.49
C ASN A 151 -7.44 17.95 7.53
N HIS A 152 -6.92 16.79 7.89
CA HIS A 152 -6.99 15.57 7.09
C HIS A 152 -6.93 14.33 7.98
N PHE A 153 -7.32 13.17 7.43
CA PHE A 153 -7.08 11.89 8.07
C PHE A 153 -5.59 11.59 8.13
N ASP A 154 -5.15 10.96 9.22
CA ASP A 154 -3.76 10.63 9.47
C ASP A 154 -3.15 9.84 8.31
N LEU A 155 -2.04 10.34 7.80
CA LEU A 155 -1.25 9.72 6.73
C LEU A 155 -0.14 8.81 7.25
N ASP A 156 0.18 8.86 8.56
CA ASP A 156 1.21 8.03 9.18
C ASP A 156 0.65 6.71 9.77
N PHE A 157 -0.68 6.52 9.72
CA PHE A 157 -1.32 5.34 10.27
C PHE A 157 -1.03 4.09 9.43
N TYR A 158 0.13 3.47 9.65
CA TYR A 158 0.59 2.20 9.05
C TYR A 158 0.46 2.10 7.52
N GLY A 159 0.55 3.21 6.79
CA GLY A 159 0.30 3.23 5.34
C GLY A 159 -1.18 3.08 4.94
N ALA A 160 -2.08 2.90 5.90
CA ALA A 160 -3.52 2.78 5.69
C ALA A 160 -4.17 4.12 5.31
N PRO A 161 -5.43 4.14 4.87
CA PRO A 161 -6.12 5.37 4.44
C PRO A 161 -6.44 6.35 5.57
N GLY A 162 -6.23 5.99 6.85
CA GLY A 162 -6.55 6.80 8.03
C GLY A 162 -7.89 6.43 8.66
N ILE A 163 -8.45 5.28 8.30
CA ILE A 163 -9.59 4.62 8.97
C ILE A 163 -9.33 3.13 9.15
N ALA A 164 -9.95 2.54 10.16
CA ALA A 164 -10.02 1.10 10.35
C ALA A 164 -11.47 0.65 10.44
N VAL A 165 -11.81 -0.48 9.80
CA VAL A 165 -13.17 -1.04 9.78
C VAL A 165 -13.14 -2.43 10.37
N THR A 166 -13.96 -2.65 11.40
CA THR A 166 -14.05 -3.93 12.11
C THR A 166 -15.51 -4.44 12.09
N PRO A 167 -15.81 -5.43 11.25
CA PRO A 167 -17.13 -6.09 11.26
C PRO A 167 -17.23 -7.14 12.35
N GLU A 168 -18.38 -7.18 13.04
CA GLU A 168 -18.77 -8.19 14.01
C GLU A 168 -20.13 -8.78 13.60
N ILE A 169 -20.15 -10.05 13.24
CA ILE A 169 -21.37 -10.74 12.78
C ILE A 169 -22.16 -11.28 13.98
N SER A 170 -23.48 -11.08 13.97
CA SER A 170 -24.38 -11.56 15.01
C SER A 170 -25.70 -12.03 14.40
N GLY A 171 -25.85 -13.33 14.16
CA GLY A 171 -26.96 -13.88 13.41
C GLY A 171 -26.92 -13.41 11.95
N ASP A 172 -28.04 -12.85 11.49
CA ASP A 172 -28.17 -12.32 10.12
C ASP A 172 -27.75 -10.85 10.01
N ASP A 173 -27.29 -10.22 11.10
CA ASP A 173 -26.91 -8.81 11.16
C ASP A 173 -25.40 -8.65 11.38
N ALA A 174 -24.85 -7.47 11.05
CA ALA A 174 -23.49 -7.10 11.37
C ALA A 174 -23.43 -5.75 12.09
N LYS A 175 -22.55 -5.66 13.10
CA LYS A 175 -22.11 -4.39 13.70
C LYS A 175 -20.75 -4.04 13.10
N ILE A 176 -20.68 -2.84 12.55
CA ILE A 176 -19.46 -2.35 11.92
C ILE A 176 -18.92 -1.20 12.77
N THR A 177 -17.78 -1.42 13.39
CA THR A 177 -17.03 -0.33 14.04
C THR A 177 -16.13 0.33 13.01
N VAL A 178 -16.23 1.64 12.84
CA VAL A 178 -15.33 2.42 12.00
C VAL A 178 -14.60 3.42 12.90
N ASP A 179 -13.29 3.24 13.01
CA ASP A 179 -12.40 4.14 13.74
C ASP A 179 -11.72 5.08 12.74
N ALA A 180 -11.79 6.38 13.00
CA ALA A 180 -11.12 7.40 12.20
C ALA A 180 -9.91 7.95 12.96
N TYR A 181 -8.80 8.12 12.25
CA TYR A 181 -7.57 8.68 12.80
C TYR A 181 -7.42 10.12 12.32
N CYS A 182 -8.09 11.02 13.02
CA CYS A 182 -8.07 12.47 12.81
C CYS A 182 -8.69 13.17 14.02
N ASP A 183 -8.62 14.50 14.07
CA ASP A 183 -9.33 15.30 15.04
C ASP A 183 -10.46 16.07 14.33
N GLY A 184 -11.68 16.03 14.86
CA GLY A 184 -12.82 16.76 14.31
C GLY A 184 -14.14 15.99 14.25
N GLU A 185 -15.08 16.50 13.46
CA GLU A 185 -16.35 15.82 13.14
C GLU A 185 -16.14 14.95 11.90
N VAL A 186 -16.57 13.68 11.98
CA VAL A 186 -16.50 12.74 10.87
C VAL A 186 -17.90 12.17 10.59
N GLU A 187 -18.28 12.22 9.33
CA GLU A 187 -19.43 11.50 8.79
C GLU A 187 -18.98 10.15 8.22
N PHE A 188 -19.65 9.09 8.64
CA PHE A 188 -19.39 7.72 8.20
C PHE A 188 -20.57 7.21 7.37
N GLU A 189 -20.27 6.61 6.23
CA GLU A 189 -21.24 5.94 5.37
C GLU A 189 -20.75 4.54 5.01
N ILE A 190 -21.65 3.57 4.99
CA ILE A 190 -21.40 2.23 4.44
C ILE A 190 -22.36 2.01 3.28
N SER A 191 -21.83 1.55 2.15
CA SER A 191 -22.61 1.20 0.97
C SER A 191 -22.35 -0.24 0.54
N ASP A 192 -23.33 -0.84 -0.11
CA ASP A 192 -23.29 -2.18 -0.73
C ASP A 192 -22.90 -2.14 -2.22
N GLY A 193 -22.35 -1.02 -2.67
CA GLY A 193 -21.99 -0.73 -4.05
C GLY A 193 -22.97 0.19 -4.76
N ASN A 194 -24.26 0.13 -4.45
CA ASN A 194 -25.32 0.93 -5.09
C ASN A 194 -25.98 1.89 -4.12
N GLU A 195 -26.27 1.46 -2.90
CA GLU A 195 -27.02 2.22 -1.93
C GLU A 195 -26.22 2.36 -0.62
N VAL A 196 -26.47 3.45 0.10
CA VAL A 196 -25.95 3.64 1.43
C VAL A 196 -26.84 2.89 2.42
N VAL A 197 -26.29 1.83 3.03
CA VAL A 197 -26.99 0.94 3.94
C VAL A 197 -26.90 1.38 5.41
N ALA A 198 -25.89 2.17 5.77
CA ALA A 198 -25.74 2.70 7.12
C ALA A 198 -25.02 4.05 7.14
N ARG A 199 -25.38 4.91 8.11
CA ARG A 199 -24.75 6.21 8.35
C ARG A 199 -24.59 6.48 9.84
N ALA A 200 -23.50 7.15 10.19
CA ALA A 200 -23.28 7.67 11.54
C ALA A 200 -22.43 8.94 11.49
N LYS A 201 -22.41 9.67 12.61
CA LYS A 201 -21.48 10.79 12.84
C LYS A 201 -20.84 10.62 14.21
N ALA A 202 -19.59 11.01 14.30
CA ALA A 202 -18.87 11.12 15.57
C ALA A 202 -17.93 12.32 15.53
N SER A 203 -17.50 12.81 16.70
CA SER A 203 -16.59 13.96 16.78
C SER A 203 -15.65 13.82 17.96
N GLY A 204 -14.52 14.50 17.87
CA GLY A 204 -13.48 14.53 18.89
C GLY A 204 -12.13 14.08 18.37
N LYS A 205 -11.29 13.59 19.26
CA LYS A 205 -9.98 13.01 18.90
C LYS A 205 -10.18 11.55 18.52
N ASN A 206 -9.74 11.17 17.33
CA ASN A 206 -9.89 9.83 16.77
C ASN A 206 -11.33 9.32 16.91
N PRO A 207 -12.32 9.98 16.28
CA PRO A 207 -13.72 9.63 16.45
C PRO A 207 -14.01 8.22 15.91
N SER A 208 -14.87 7.49 16.61
CA SER A 208 -15.31 6.14 16.28
C SER A 208 -16.81 6.08 16.22
N ALA A 209 -17.35 5.32 15.28
CA ALA A 209 -18.78 5.07 15.15
C ALA A 209 -19.10 3.58 15.02
N LYS A 210 -20.26 3.20 15.55
CA LYS A 210 -20.84 1.87 15.37
C LYS A 210 -22.06 1.97 14.47
N LEU A 211 -22.00 1.26 13.36
CA LEU A 211 -23.06 1.17 12.37
C LEU A 211 -23.63 -0.26 12.37
N GLU A 212 -24.86 -0.42 11.96
CA GLU A 212 -25.52 -1.72 11.89
C GLU A 212 -25.98 -1.98 10.46
N ILE A 213 -25.68 -3.16 9.94
CA ILE A 213 -26.17 -3.66 8.66
C ILE A 213 -27.13 -4.80 8.96
N LYS A 214 -28.38 -4.65 8.52
CA LYS A 214 -29.40 -5.70 8.62
C LYS A 214 -29.32 -6.62 7.42
N ASP A 215 -29.63 -7.92 7.64
CA ASP A 215 -29.57 -8.94 6.60
C ASP A 215 -28.25 -8.88 5.83
N VAL A 216 -27.13 -8.94 6.57
CA VAL A 216 -25.80 -8.70 6.02
C VAL A 216 -25.43 -9.73 4.95
N HIS A 217 -24.98 -9.24 3.79
CA HIS A 217 -24.38 -10.07 2.75
C HIS A 217 -22.95 -10.45 3.16
N LEU A 218 -22.72 -11.73 3.40
CA LEU A 218 -21.42 -12.22 3.83
C LEU A 218 -20.47 -12.38 2.64
N TRP A 219 -19.19 -12.05 2.87
CA TRP A 219 -18.12 -12.46 1.99
C TRP A 219 -17.88 -13.97 2.17
N ASP A 220 -18.01 -14.76 1.11
CA ASP A 220 -17.96 -16.23 1.18
C ASP A 220 -16.87 -16.87 0.28
N GLY A 221 -15.71 -16.25 0.27
CA GLY A 221 -14.56 -16.74 -0.50
C GLY A 221 -14.75 -16.57 -2.01
N VAL A 222 -14.29 -17.57 -2.78
CA VAL A 222 -14.40 -17.55 -4.24
C VAL A 222 -15.83 -17.72 -4.76
N ASP A 223 -16.75 -18.20 -3.92
CA ASP A 223 -18.14 -18.48 -4.31
C ASP A 223 -18.96 -17.18 -4.35
N ASP A 224 -18.73 -16.28 -3.40
CA ASP A 224 -19.44 -14.99 -3.29
C ASP A 224 -18.55 -13.93 -2.58
N PRO A 225 -17.63 -13.27 -3.30
CA PRO A 225 -16.70 -12.31 -2.74
C PRO A 225 -17.32 -10.92 -2.54
N PHE A 226 -18.42 -10.83 -1.80
CA PHE A 226 -19.15 -9.60 -1.63
C PHE A 226 -18.45 -8.61 -0.71
N LEU A 227 -18.32 -7.35 -1.14
CA LEU A 227 -17.66 -6.29 -0.41
C LEU A 227 -18.57 -5.08 -0.21
N TYR A 228 -18.55 -4.56 1.01
CA TYR A 228 -19.05 -3.24 1.35
C TYR A 228 -17.94 -2.20 1.17
N THR A 229 -18.34 -0.93 1.03
CA THR A 229 -17.44 0.23 1.05
C THR A 229 -17.77 1.12 2.24
N ALA A 230 -16.79 1.35 3.09
CA ALA A 230 -16.86 2.38 4.14
C ALA A 230 -16.22 3.67 3.62
N VAL A 231 -16.92 4.79 3.77
CA VAL A 231 -16.47 6.14 3.46
C VAL A 231 -16.49 6.96 4.75
N ALA A 232 -15.41 7.67 5.02
CA ALA A 232 -15.35 8.65 6.10
C ALA A 232 -15.01 10.03 5.54
N LYS A 233 -15.78 11.05 5.93
CA LYS A 233 -15.63 12.45 5.53
C LYS A 233 -15.33 13.30 6.75
N LEU A 234 -14.18 13.97 6.74
CA LEU A 234 -13.83 14.95 7.77
C LEU A 234 -14.52 16.28 7.47
N ILE A 235 -15.30 16.76 8.42
CA ILE A 235 -16.13 17.95 8.28
C ILE A 235 -15.53 19.11 9.08
N VAL A 236 -15.33 20.26 8.43
CA VAL A 236 -14.91 21.51 9.05
C VAL A 236 -15.86 22.61 8.56
N ASP A 237 -16.45 23.36 9.48
CA ASP A 237 -17.41 24.44 9.19
C ASP A 237 -18.61 24.00 8.28
N GLY A 238 -19.00 22.72 8.40
CA GLY A 238 -20.09 22.13 7.64
C GLY A 238 -19.73 21.64 6.23
N GLU A 239 -18.46 21.73 5.83
CA GLU A 239 -17.97 21.27 4.54
C GLU A 239 -17.00 20.07 4.71
N ALA A 240 -17.07 19.11 3.78
CA ALA A 240 -16.12 18.01 3.74
C ALA A 240 -14.76 18.50 3.22
N VAL A 241 -13.73 18.42 4.05
CA VAL A 241 -12.37 18.88 3.73
C VAL A 241 -11.43 17.75 3.34
N ASP A 242 -11.68 16.52 3.83
CA ASP A 242 -10.97 15.31 3.42
C ASP A 242 -11.92 14.11 3.38
N GLU A 243 -11.67 13.16 2.50
CA GLU A 243 -12.44 11.94 2.34
C GLU A 243 -11.50 10.75 2.14
N VAL A 244 -11.80 9.68 2.86
CA VAL A 244 -11.12 8.39 2.71
C VAL A 244 -12.14 7.27 2.61
N LYS A 245 -11.77 6.20 1.92
CA LYS A 245 -12.62 5.03 1.75
C LYS A 245 -11.82 3.74 1.75
N THR A 246 -12.45 2.67 2.21
CA THR A 246 -11.91 1.32 2.16
C THR A 246 -13.02 0.31 1.90
N ARG A 247 -12.69 -0.78 1.21
CA ARG A 247 -13.59 -1.93 1.03
C ARG A 247 -13.39 -2.89 2.20
N PHE A 248 -14.43 -3.62 2.55
CA PHE A 248 -14.36 -4.67 3.56
C PHE A 248 -15.41 -5.74 3.33
N GLY A 249 -15.08 -6.99 3.66
CA GLY A 249 -16.02 -8.10 3.66
C GLY A 249 -16.51 -8.42 5.07
N CYS A 250 -17.76 -8.81 5.19
CA CYS A 250 -18.35 -9.32 6.43
C CYS A 250 -18.25 -10.84 6.45
N ARG A 251 -17.46 -11.42 7.38
CA ARG A 251 -17.30 -12.87 7.49
C ARG A 251 -16.96 -13.28 8.91
N THR A 252 -17.22 -14.53 9.23
CA THR A 252 -16.67 -15.19 10.41
C THR A 252 -15.71 -16.30 9.97
N PHE A 253 -14.64 -16.53 10.70
CA PHE A 253 -13.80 -17.69 10.48
C PHE A 253 -13.27 -18.25 11.81
N GLU A 254 -13.04 -19.54 11.82
CA GLU A 254 -12.42 -20.23 12.94
C GLU A 254 -11.54 -21.37 12.43
N ILE A 255 -10.64 -21.84 13.29
CA ILE A 255 -9.81 -23.01 13.03
C ILE A 255 -10.14 -24.08 14.06
N ASP A 256 -10.71 -25.18 13.59
CA ASP A 256 -11.00 -26.36 14.40
C ASP A 256 -9.95 -27.46 14.18
N ALA A 257 -9.46 -28.07 15.26
CA ALA A 257 -8.38 -29.06 15.17
C ALA A 257 -8.77 -30.35 14.41
N GLN A 258 -10.06 -30.62 14.27
CA GLN A 258 -10.57 -31.82 13.57
C GLN A 258 -11.18 -31.49 12.21
N LYS A 259 -11.83 -30.36 12.09
CA LYS A 259 -12.56 -29.93 10.88
C LYS A 259 -11.73 -29.01 9.96
N GLY A 260 -10.64 -28.44 10.48
CA GLY A 260 -9.80 -27.51 9.76
C GLY A 260 -10.35 -26.07 9.76
N PHE A 261 -10.30 -25.40 8.63
CA PHE A 261 -10.76 -24.02 8.48
C PHE A 261 -12.29 -24.00 8.26
N ILE A 262 -12.97 -23.14 9.00
CA ILE A 262 -14.40 -22.94 8.95
C ILE A 262 -14.65 -21.48 8.54
N LEU A 263 -15.43 -21.28 7.48
CA LEU A 263 -15.84 -19.97 6.99
C LEU A 263 -17.37 -19.86 7.10
N ASN A 264 -17.84 -18.80 7.74
CA ASN A 264 -19.29 -18.54 7.94
C ASN A 264 -20.04 -19.75 8.49
N GLY A 265 -19.43 -20.46 9.46
CA GLY A 265 -20.02 -21.62 10.14
C GLY A 265 -19.98 -22.94 9.34
N ARG A 266 -19.42 -22.97 8.13
CA ARG A 266 -19.28 -24.19 7.32
C ARG A 266 -17.81 -24.60 7.14
N GLU A 267 -17.53 -25.89 7.04
CA GLU A 267 -16.22 -26.39 6.70
C GLU A 267 -15.82 -25.87 5.31
N TYR A 268 -14.64 -25.22 5.22
CA TYR A 268 -14.11 -24.65 4.01
C TYR A 268 -12.66 -25.12 3.79
N PRO A 269 -12.45 -26.24 3.11
CA PRO A 269 -11.11 -26.78 2.90
C PRO A 269 -10.24 -25.83 2.09
N LEU A 270 -9.14 -25.36 2.69
CA LEU A 270 -8.18 -24.51 2.01
C LEU A 270 -7.35 -25.33 1.01
N ARG A 271 -7.49 -25.02 -0.28
CA ARG A 271 -6.74 -25.61 -1.38
C ARG A 271 -6.03 -24.49 -2.12
N GLY A 272 -4.71 -24.37 -1.89
CA GLY A 272 -4.03 -23.19 -2.32
C GLY A 272 -2.60 -23.39 -2.78
N VAL A 273 -2.01 -22.27 -3.11
CA VAL A 273 -0.64 -22.15 -3.58
C VAL A 273 0.15 -21.16 -2.71
N SER A 274 1.48 -21.30 -2.73
CA SER A 274 2.37 -20.21 -2.28
C SER A 274 2.79 -19.39 -3.49
N ARG A 275 2.82 -18.07 -3.31
CA ARG A 275 3.25 -17.14 -4.34
C ARG A 275 4.32 -16.20 -3.81
N HIS A 276 5.44 -16.09 -4.53
CA HIS A 276 6.37 -14.98 -4.42
C HIS A 276 5.96 -13.87 -5.40
N GLN A 277 6.25 -12.60 -5.04
CA GLN A 277 5.99 -11.46 -5.91
C GLN A 277 7.26 -11.19 -6.72
N ASP A 278 7.54 -12.03 -7.70
CA ASP A 278 8.69 -11.85 -8.59
C ASP A 278 8.48 -12.50 -9.96
N ARG A 279 9.26 -12.05 -10.94
CA ARG A 279 9.30 -12.58 -12.32
C ARG A 279 10.70 -12.44 -12.92
N PRO A 280 11.07 -13.31 -13.88
CA PRO A 280 12.32 -13.19 -14.63
C PRO A 280 12.47 -11.79 -15.24
N HIS A 281 13.69 -11.24 -15.16
CA HIS A 281 14.14 -9.97 -15.72
C HIS A 281 13.59 -8.70 -15.06
N ILE A 282 12.51 -8.78 -14.29
CA ILE A 282 11.93 -7.64 -13.59
C ILE A 282 11.92 -7.82 -12.07
N GLY A 283 12.38 -8.99 -11.57
CA GLY A 283 12.38 -9.30 -10.14
C GLY A 283 11.02 -9.01 -9.50
N ASN A 284 11.02 -8.27 -8.40
CA ASN A 284 9.81 -7.90 -7.67
C ASN A 284 9.11 -6.62 -8.17
N ALA A 285 9.60 -5.98 -9.23
CA ALA A 285 9.03 -4.77 -9.82
C ALA A 285 7.86 -5.10 -10.78
N LEU A 286 6.79 -5.67 -10.22
CA LEU A 286 5.63 -6.13 -10.97
C LEU A 286 4.63 -5.01 -11.24
N LEU A 287 4.10 -4.99 -12.46
CA LEU A 287 2.98 -4.15 -12.88
C LEU A 287 1.63 -4.86 -12.60
N PRO A 288 0.51 -4.14 -12.58
CA PRO A 288 -0.82 -4.72 -12.36
C PRO A 288 -1.15 -5.92 -13.26
N GLU A 289 -0.76 -5.89 -14.53
CA GLU A 289 -0.98 -6.99 -15.48
C GLU A 289 -0.28 -8.28 -15.06
N HIS A 290 0.90 -8.20 -14.44
CA HIS A 290 1.62 -9.38 -13.95
C HIS A 290 0.92 -10.01 -12.75
N HIS A 291 0.40 -9.20 -11.83
CA HIS A 291 -0.39 -9.67 -10.71
C HIS A 291 -1.69 -10.33 -11.17
N LYS A 292 -2.35 -9.72 -12.17
CA LYS A 292 -3.58 -10.27 -12.74
C LYS A 292 -3.34 -11.60 -13.44
N GLU A 293 -2.28 -11.73 -14.22
CA GLU A 293 -1.94 -12.99 -14.88
C GLU A 293 -1.72 -14.12 -13.86
N ASP A 294 -0.97 -13.85 -12.76
CA ASP A 294 -0.79 -14.83 -11.68
C ASP A 294 -2.14 -15.23 -11.06
N MET A 295 -3.01 -14.26 -10.80
CA MET A 295 -4.33 -14.53 -10.23
C MET A 295 -5.19 -15.35 -11.18
N ASP A 296 -5.19 -15.03 -12.48
CA ASP A 296 -5.95 -15.76 -13.49
C ASP A 296 -5.51 -17.25 -13.54
N LEU A 297 -4.19 -17.52 -13.50
CA LEU A 297 -3.65 -18.88 -13.45
C LEU A 297 -4.03 -19.61 -12.14
N ILE A 298 -3.99 -18.91 -11.00
CA ILE A 298 -4.39 -19.47 -9.70
C ILE A 298 -5.88 -19.82 -9.69
N CYS A 299 -6.72 -18.97 -10.26
CA CYS A 299 -8.14 -19.25 -10.42
C CYS A 299 -8.42 -20.41 -11.39
N GLU A 300 -7.72 -20.46 -12.53
CA GLU A 300 -7.87 -21.53 -13.54
C GLU A 300 -7.55 -22.91 -12.94
N MET A 301 -6.56 -23.01 -12.06
CA MET A 301 -6.24 -24.27 -11.38
C MET A 301 -7.22 -24.63 -10.24
N GLY A 302 -8.20 -23.77 -9.92
CA GLY A 302 -9.23 -24.00 -8.91
C GLY A 302 -8.75 -23.83 -7.47
N ALA A 303 -7.72 -23.03 -7.23
CA ALA A 303 -7.28 -22.69 -5.88
C ALA A 303 -8.26 -21.67 -5.25
N ASN A 304 -8.49 -21.82 -3.94
CA ASN A 304 -9.35 -20.94 -3.16
C ASN A 304 -8.61 -20.22 -2.03
N THR A 305 -7.29 -20.33 -1.97
CA THR A 305 -6.44 -19.65 -1.01
C THR A 305 -5.03 -19.47 -1.55
N ILE A 306 -4.36 -18.42 -1.11
CA ILE A 306 -3.00 -18.09 -1.51
C ILE A 306 -2.19 -17.76 -0.26
N ARG A 307 -1.05 -18.41 -0.10
CA ARG A 307 -0.04 -18.00 0.87
C ARG A 307 0.88 -16.99 0.21
N LEU A 308 0.84 -15.75 0.66
CA LEU A 308 1.73 -14.70 0.21
C LEU A 308 3.11 -14.91 0.86
N ALA A 309 4.01 -15.55 0.14
CA ALA A 309 5.32 -15.95 0.62
C ALA A 309 6.36 -14.86 0.36
N HIS A 310 7.12 -14.40 1.34
CA HIS A 310 6.95 -14.57 2.80
C HIS A 310 6.75 -13.19 3.43
N TYR A 311 6.29 -12.23 2.66
CA TYR A 311 6.23 -10.79 2.93
C TYR A 311 4.93 -10.19 2.41
N GLN A 312 4.68 -8.94 2.77
CA GLN A 312 3.54 -8.19 2.25
C GLN A 312 3.69 -7.99 0.74
N HIS A 313 2.63 -8.35 0.00
CA HIS A 313 2.56 -8.12 -1.44
C HIS A 313 2.02 -6.71 -1.75
N ALA A 314 1.97 -6.34 -3.03
CA ALA A 314 1.37 -5.10 -3.47
C ALA A 314 -0.14 -5.07 -3.12
N GLN A 315 -0.67 -3.89 -2.76
CA GLN A 315 -2.09 -3.72 -2.42
C GLN A 315 -3.00 -4.23 -3.54
N TYR A 316 -2.64 -4.01 -4.79
CA TYR A 316 -3.39 -4.50 -5.95
C TYR A 316 -3.61 -6.03 -5.92
N PHE A 317 -2.63 -6.80 -5.41
CA PHE A 317 -2.81 -8.25 -5.30
C PHE A 317 -3.77 -8.66 -4.19
N TYR A 318 -3.82 -7.92 -3.07
CA TYR A 318 -4.86 -8.10 -2.06
C TYR A 318 -6.24 -7.76 -2.63
N ASP A 319 -6.33 -6.69 -3.43
CA ASP A 319 -7.58 -6.29 -4.11
C ASP A 319 -8.08 -7.37 -5.10
N LEU A 320 -7.18 -8.17 -5.67
CA LEU A 320 -7.53 -9.32 -6.50
C LEU A 320 -7.96 -10.54 -5.66
N CYS A 321 -7.54 -10.63 -4.41
CA CYS A 321 -7.96 -11.70 -3.49
C CYS A 321 -9.33 -11.43 -2.85
N ASP A 322 -9.71 -10.15 -2.79
CA ASP A 322 -10.99 -9.71 -2.25
C ASP A 322 -12.15 -10.08 -3.18
#